data_4c872eb2f09a5fb42b5e296aaf1b8e1b
#
_entry.id   4c872eb2f09a5fb42b5e296aaf1b8e1b
#
_cell.length_a   1.000
_cell.length_b   1.000
_cell.length_c   1.000
_cell.angle_alpha   90.00
_cell.angle_beta   90.00
_cell.angle_gamma   90.00
#
_symmetry.space_group_name_H-M   'P 1'
#
loop_
_entity.id
_entity.type
_entity.pdbx_description
1 polymer ?
#
loop_
_entity_poly.entity_id
_entity_poly.type
_entity_poly.pdbx_seq_one_letter_code
_entity_poly.pdbx_strand_id
1 'polypeptide(L)'
;PSRGLGDVYKRQEEGLQKSRAAFLDEMQRCEQLGLKLLNFHPGSHLNKISVEECLDKVAESINLILGKTHDVVAVIENTAGQGSNVGNEFWQLGHIIDRVDDKSRVGVCLDTCHTYTAGYDIVNEYDKVFEEFDAAVGFGYLRGIHLNDSKKALGSRVDRHDSIGKGLIGMDFFRRFMQDVRFDGIPIILETPDESLWAEEIKLLRSFVSSD
;
A
#
# COMPACT_ATOMS: atom_id res chain seq x y z
N PRO A 1 -4.05 -13.09 -3.82
CA PRO A 1 -3.02 -12.85 -2.80
C PRO A 1 -1.73 -12.46 -3.49
N SER A 2 -1.38 -11.18 -3.38
CA SER A 2 -0.15 -10.63 -3.93
C SER A 2 1.05 -11.34 -3.28
N ARG A 3 1.85 -12.01 -4.09
CA ARG A 3 3.11 -12.59 -3.62
C ARG A 3 4.13 -11.47 -3.53
N GLY A 4 4.55 -11.11 -2.32
CA GLY A 4 5.52 -10.03 -2.11
C GLY A 4 6.84 -10.28 -2.84
N LEU A 5 7.35 -9.25 -3.52
CA LEU A 5 8.65 -9.27 -4.20
C LEU A 5 9.83 -9.51 -3.25
N GLY A 6 9.68 -9.18 -1.96
CA GLY A 6 10.71 -9.39 -0.94
C GLY A 6 10.79 -10.80 -0.37
N ASP A 7 9.88 -11.74 -0.72
CA ASP A 7 9.96 -13.16 -0.32
C ASP A 7 11.16 -13.90 -0.99
N VAL A 8 12.14 -13.12 -1.37
CA VAL A 8 13.29 -13.42 -2.20
C VAL A 8 14.22 -14.49 -1.60
N TYR A 9 14.19 -14.69 -0.29
CA TYR A 9 15.24 -15.43 0.38
C TYR A 9 14.83 -16.78 0.96
N LYS A 10 13.66 -17.31 0.65
CA LYS A 10 13.34 -18.68 1.07
C LYS A 10 14.25 -19.73 0.44
N ARG A 11 14.82 -19.45 -0.70
CA ARG A 11 15.94 -20.16 -1.35
C ARG A 11 16.66 -19.22 -2.30
N GLN A 12 17.27 -18.16 -1.73
CA GLN A 12 18.15 -17.26 -2.48
C GLN A 12 17.59 -16.78 -3.84
N GLU A 13 18.44 -16.72 -4.84
CA GLU A 13 18.18 -16.19 -6.17
C GLU A 13 16.99 -16.84 -6.90
N GLU A 14 16.72 -18.12 -6.66
CA GLU A 14 15.61 -18.84 -7.29
C GLU A 14 14.24 -18.30 -6.83
N GLY A 15 14.12 -17.93 -5.56
CA GLY A 15 12.90 -17.32 -5.02
C GLY A 15 12.62 -15.93 -5.64
N LEU A 16 13.68 -15.13 -5.79
CA LEU A 16 13.61 -13.82 -6.43
C LEU A 16 13.16 -13.93 -7.89
N GLN A 17 13.75 -14.84 -8.64
CA GLN A 17 13.40 -15.05 -10.04
C GLN A 17 11.94 -15.50 -10.20
N LYS A 18 11.43 -16.35 -9.31
CA LYS A 18 10.01 -16.74 -9.30
C LYS A 18 9.10 -15.56 -8.99
N SER A 19 9.46 -14.73 -8.02
CA SER A 19 8.68 -13.52 -7.68
C SER A 19 8.67 -12.52 -8.83
N ARG A 20 9.83 -12.29 -9.47
CA ARG A 20 9.96 -11.44 -10.66
C ARG A 20 9.12 -11.95 -11.83
N ALA A 21 9.14 -13.27 -12.07
CA ALA A 21 8.36 -13.88 -13.14
C ALA A 21 6.85 -13.75 -12.90
N ALA A 22 6.39 -13.96 -11.65
CA ALA A 22 5.01 -13.79 -11.28
C ALA A 22 4.56 -12.32 -11.40
N PHE A 23 5.39 -11.38 -10.97
CA PHE A 23 5.07 -9.95 -11.08
C PHE A 23 5.01 -9.50 -12.55
N LEU A 24 5.91 -9.99 -13.40
CA LEU A 24 5.86 -9.72 -14.84
C LEU A 24 4.56 -10.26 -15.48
N ASP A 25 4.17 -11.50 -15.14
CA ASP A 25 2.92 -12.09 -15.64
C ASP A 25 1.70 -11.27 -15.22
N GLU A 26 1.64 -10.81 -13.96
CA GLU A 26 0.56 -9.96 -13.47
C GLU A 26 0.51 -8.60 -14.18
N MET A 27 1.67 -7.95 -14.39
CA MET A 27 1.75 -6.70 -15.14
C MET A 27 1.26 -6.87 -16.59
N GLN A 28 1.69 -7.93 -17.27
CA GLN A 28 1.26 -8.24 -18.64
C GLN A 28 -0.23 -8.57 -18.73
N ARG A 29 -0.79 -9.25 -17.73
CA ARG A 29 -2.23 -9.47 -17.64
C ARG A 29 -3.00 -8.16 -17.46
N CYS A 30 -2.50 -7.25 -16.64
CA CYS A 30 -3.08 -5.92 -16.51
C CYS A 30 -3.09 -5.18 -17.85
N GLU A 31 -1.99 -5.23 -18.62
CA GLU A 31 -1.93 -4.66 -19.97
C GLU A 31 -2.99 -5.26 -20.90
N GLN A 32 -3.09 -6.59 -20.95
CA GLN A 32 -4.08 -7.30 -21.78
C GLN A 32 -5.53 -6.95 -21.42
N LEU A 33 -5.80 -6.68 -20.15
CA LEU A 33 -7.11 -6.28 -19.63
C LEU A 33 -7.36 -4.77 -19.74
N GLY A 34 -6.37 -3.98 -20.16
CA GLY A 34 -6.47 -2.51 -20.20
C GLY A 34 -6.45 -1.84 -18.84
N LEU A 35 -6.04 -2.57 -17.79
CA LEU A 35 -5.88 -2.02 -16.44
C LEU A 35 -4.63 -1.15 -16.37
N LYS A 36 -4.67 -0.08 -15.58
CA LYS A 36 -3.58 0.90 -15.49
C LYS A 36 -2.75 0.80 -14.21
N LEU A 37 -3.26 0.16 -13.18
CA LEU A 37 -2.64 0.06 -11.87
C LEU A 37 -2.55 -1.41 -11.45
N LEU A 38 -1.39 -1.83 -10.95
CA LEU A 38 -1.22 -3.12 -10.27
C LEU A 38 -0.70 -2.87 -8.86
N ASN A 39 -1.53 -3.16 -7.86
CA ASN A 39 -1.17 -3.03 -6.45
C ASN A 39 -0.49 -4.31 -5.93
N PHE A 40 0.58 -4.14 -5.12
CA PHE A 40 1.30 -5.26 -4.53
C PHE A 40 2.03 -4.86 -3.24
N HIS A 41 2.21 -5.81 -2.34
CA HIS A 41 3.09 -5.63 -1.18
C HIS A 41 4.57 -5.75 -1.58
N PRO A 42 5.49 -4.91 -1.05
CA PRO A 42 6.90 -4.94 -1.43
C PRO A 42 7.64 -6.21 -0.98
N GLY A 43 7.09 -6.93 0.02
CA GLY A 43 7.61 -8.21 0.48
C GLY A 43 8.39 -8.15 1.80
N SER A 44 9.43 -8.97 1.96
CA SER A 44 10.04 -9.23 3.26
C SER A 44 11.55 -9.49 3.16
N HIS A 45 12.34 -8.94 4.11
CA HIS A 45 13.78 -9.21 4.23
C HIS A 45 14.12 -10.55 4.92
N LEU A 46 13.11 -11.25 5.48
CA LEU A 46 13.19 -12.56 6.12
C LEU A 46 14.28 -12.66 7.21
N ASN A 47 14.74 -11.54 7.78
CA ASN A 47 15.86 -11.44 8.72
C ASN A 47 17.20 -12.00 8.17
N LYS A 48 17.39 -11.97 6.83
CA LYS A 48 18.59 -12.49 6.15
C LYS A 48 19.45 -11.42 5.51
N ILE A 49 18.85 -10.28 5.19
CA ILE A 49 19.51 -9.10 4.64
C ILE A 49 19.03 -7.88 5.40
N SER A 50 19.69 -6.75 5.22
CA SER A 50 19.22 -5.48 5.78
C SER A 50 17.90 -5.04 5.13
N VAL A 51 17.19 -4.14 5.79
CA VAL A 51 15.99 -3.52 5.22
C VAL A 51 16.35 -2.79 3.92
N GLU A 52 17.40 -2.00 3.92
CA GLU A 52 17.86 -1.22 2.77
C GLU A 52 18.20 -2.12 1.57
N GLU A 53 18.95 -3.21 1.81
CA GLU A 53 19.25 -4.19 0.75
C GLU A 53 17.98 -4.83 0.18
N CYS A 54 16.97 -5.08 1.02
CA CYS A 54 15.68 -5.58 0.57
C CYS A 54 14.96 -4.57 -0.31
N LEU A 55 14.93 -3.29 0.11
CA LEU A 55 14.30 -2.20 -0.66
C LEU A 55 14.98 -1.99 -2.01
N ASP A 56 16.32 -2.06 -2.05
CA ASP A 56 17.10 -1.98 -3.30
C ASP A 56 16.71 -3.10 -4.28
N LYS A 57 16.55 -4.34 -3.79
CA LYS A 57 16.11 -5.48 -4.60
C LYS A 57 14.67 -5.35 -5.10
N VAL A 58 13.79 -4.72 -4.31
CA VAL A 58 12.43 -4.40 -4.75
C VAL A 58 12.48 -3.40 -5.90
N ALA A 59 13.21 -2.31 -5.75
CA ALA A 59 13.37 -1.29 -6.80
C ALA A 59 13.98 -1.86 -8.08
N GLU A 60 15.05 -2.68 -7.97
CA GLU A 60 15.64 -3.40 -9.11
C GLU A 60 14.62 -4.28 -9.82
N SER A 61 13.78 -5.00 -9.07
CA SER A 61 12.76 -5.87 -9.64
C SER A 61 11.68 -5.08 -10.37
N ILE A 62 11.27 -3.92 -9.82
CA ILE A 62 10.35 -3.01 -10.50
C ILE A 62 10.97 -2.53 -11.82
N ASN A 63 12.21 -2.03 -11.82
CA ASN A 63 12.90 -1.55 -13.02
C ASN A 63 12.98 -2.62 -14.11
N LEU A 64 13.36 -3.86 -13.74
CA LEU A 64 13.44 -4.98 -14.68
C LEU A 64 12.08 -5.31 -15.35
N ILE A 65 10.98 -5.13 -14.62
CA ILE A 65 9.64 -5.45 -15.09
C ILE A 65 9.06 -4.28 -15.88
N LEU A 66 9.26 -3.04 -15.44
CA LEU A 66 8.87 -1.85 -16.17
C LEU A 66 9.56 -1.77 -17.55
N GLY A 67 10.81 -2.25 -17.65
CA GLY A 67 11.53 -2.35 -18.92
C GLY A 67 10.95 -3.39 -19.89
N LYS A 68 10.02 -4.25 -19.46
CA LYS A 68 9.36 -5.28 -20.26
C LYS A 68 7.87 -5.07 -20.48
N THR A 69 7.33 -4.01 -19.91
CA THR A 69 5.90 -3.65 -19.95
C THR A 69 5.76 -2.16 -20.29
N HIS A 70 4.56 -1.67 -20.61
CA HIS A 70 4.41 -0.31 -21.15
C HIS A 70 3.47 0.59 -20.34
N ASP A 71 2.24 0.19 -20.07
CA ASP A 71 1.17 1.10 -19.68
C ASP A 71 0.71 0.99 -18.22
N VAL A 72 1.17 -0.03 -17.49
CA VAL A 72 0.73 -0.31 -16.13
C VAL A 72 1.69 0.32 -15.13
N VAL A 73 1.15 0.99 -14.13
CA VAL A 73 1.89 1.55 -13.00
C VAL A 73 2.03 0.48 -11.92
N ALA A 74 3.24 0.26 -11.42
CA ALA A 74 3.54 -0.58 -10.26
C ALA A 74 3.19 0.21 -9.00
N VAL A 75 2.14 -0.18 -8.28
CA VAL A 75 1.66 0.51 -7.09
C VAL A 75 2.06 -0.28 -5.85
N ILE A 76 2.95 0.31 -5.05
CA ILE A 76 3.50 -0.32 -3.85
C ILE A 76 2.55 -0.04 -2.68
N GLU A 77 2.02 -1.07 -2.05
CA GLU A 77 1.22 -0.91 -0.85
C GLU A 77 2.09 -0.85 0.40
N ASN A 78 1.80 0.11 1.29
CA ASN A 78 2.41 0.08 2.62
C ASN A 78 1.90 -1.14 3.40
N THR A 79 2.70 -1.60 4.37
CA THR A 79 2.38 -2.81 5.15
C THR A 79 2.29 -2.50 6.65
N ALA A 80 1.65 -3.38 7.40
CA ALA A 80 1.62 -3.30 8.86
C ALA A 80 3.00 -3.57 9.53
N GLY A 81 3.98 -4.07 8.77
CA GLY A 81 5.28 -4.49 9.31
C GLY A 81 5.22 -5.80 10.06
N GLN A 82 4.27 -6.69 9.72
CA GLN A 82 4.15 -8.00 10.35
C GLN A 82 5.37 -8.87 10.01
N GLY A 83 6.00 -9.45 11.04
CA GLY A 83 7.19 -10.28 10.88
C GLY A 83 8.39 -9.48 10.39
N SER A 84 8.83 -9.74 9.15
CA SER A 84 9.94 -9.06 8.48
C SER A 84 9.52 -8.36 7.18
N ASN A 85 8.23 -8.04 7.05
CA ASN A 85 7.72 -7.30 5.90
C ASN A 85 8.29 -5.88 5.89
N VAL A 86 8.67 -5.41 4.70
CA VAL A 86 9.10 -4.02 4.45
C VAL A 86 7.93 -3.19 3.92
N GLY A 87 8.10 -1.86 3.87
CA GLY A 87 7.06 -0.93 3.45
C GLY A 87 6.16 -0.45 4.59
N ASN A 88 6.52 -0.75 5.84
CA ASN A 88 5.78 -0.31 7.02
C ASN A 88 6.16 1.09 7.51
N GLU A 89 7.25 1.65 7.05
CA GLU A 89 7.66 3.03 7.32
C GLU A 89 7.67 3.81 6.00
N PHE A 90 7.18 5.05 5.99
CA PHE A 90 7.02 5.83 4.76
C PHE A 90 8.34 6.06 4.02
N TRP A 91 9.46 6.24 4.76
CA TRP A 91 10.77 6.37 4.14
C TRP A 91 11.17 5.15 3.30
N GLN A 92 10.67 3.94 3.66
CA GLN A 92 10.95 2.73 2.89
C GLN A 92 10.30 2.77 1.51
N LEU A 93 9.08 3.31 1.42
CA LEU A 93 8.38 3.53 0.15
C LEU A 93 9.11 4.58 -0.69
N GLY A 94 9.49 5.71 -0.08
CA GLY A 94 10.29 6.74 -0.70
C GLY A 94 11.63 6.21 -1.23
N HIS A 95 12.32 5.39 -0.45
CA HIS A 95 13.57 4.73 -0.84
C HIS A 95 13.42 3.87 -2.10
N ILE A 96 12.34 3.09 -2.20
CA ILE A 96 12.05 2.29 -3.40
C ILE A 96 11.78 3.21 -4.59
N ILE A 97 10.90 4.20 -4.42
CA ILE A 97 10.56 5.16 -5.48
C ILE A 97 11.82 5.86 -6.00
N ASP A 98 12.69 6.32 -5.12
CA ASP A 98 13.93 7.03 -5.51
C ASP A 98 14.84 6.21 -6.42
N ARG A 99 14.77 4.89 -6.36
CA ARG A 99 15.57 3.95 -7.14
C ARG A 99 14.86 3.35 -8.36
N VAL A 100 13.59 3.65 -8.54
CA VAL A 100 12.88 3.30 -9.78
C VAL A 100 13.24 4.31 -10.86
N ASP A 101 13.62 3.84 -12.04
CA ASP A 101 14.10 4.68 -13.15
C ASP A 101 12.94 5.49 -13.75
N ASP A 102 11.83 4.84 -14.09
CA ASP A 102 10.63 5.49 -14.63
C ASP A 102 9.66 5.88 -13.49
N LYS A 103 9.82 7.11 -13.01
CA LYS A 103 8.99 7.70 -11.95
C LYS A 103 7.51 7.82 -12.33
N SER A 104 7.19 7.86 -13.61
CA SER A 104 5.80 7.96 -14.07
C SER A 104 5.03 6.64 -13.93
N ARG A 105 5.76 5.52 -13.80
CA ARG A 105 5.20 4.17 -13.73
C ARG A 105 5.37 3.50 -12.37
N VAL A 106 5.60 4.27 -11.32
CA VAL A 106 5.58 3.81 -9.93
C VAL A 106 4.64 4.67 -9.11
N GLY A 107 4.01 4.09 -8.12
CA GLY A 107 3.15 4.79 -7.18
C GLY A 107 2.97 4.03 -5.88
N VAL A 108 2.14 4.56 -5.01
CA VAL A 108 1.85 3.99 -3.68
C VAL A 108 0.35 3.81 -3.51
N CYS A 109 -0.05 2.71 -2.89
CA CYS A 109 -1.34 2.52 -2.26
C CYS A 109 -1.16 2.67 -0.74
N LEU A 110 -1.98 3.51 -0.12
CA LEU A 110 -1.97 3.71 1.32
C LEU A 110 -3.13 2.92 1.94
N ASP A 111 -2.80 1.90 2.74
CA ASP A 111 -3.77 1.20 3.57
C ASP A 111 -3.81 1.82 4.97
N THR A 112 -5.01 2.22 5.41
CA THR A 112 -5.20 2.89 6.70
C THR A 112 -5.03 1.97 7.91
N CYS A 113 -5.44 0.69 7.79
CA CYS A 113 -5.18 -0.31 8.82
C CYS A 113 -3.68 -0.59 8.96
N HIS A 114 -2.97 -0.74 7.85
CA HIS A 114 -1.53 -0.94 7.85
C HIS A 114 -0.79 0.26 8.42
N THR A 115 -1.17 1.48 8.02
CA THR A 115 -0.59 2.73 8.55
C THR A 115 -0.74 2.81 10.07
N TYR A 116 -1.95 2.57 10.58
CA TYR A 116 -2.24 2.57 12.01
C TYR A 116 -1.45 1.49 12.76
N THR A 117 -1.48 0.27 12.26
CA THR A 117 -0.80 -0.85 12.94
C THR A 117 0.73 -0.82 12.78
N ALA A 118 1.27 -0.12 11.79
CA ALA A 118 2.70 0.16 11.68
C ALA A 118 3.19 1.17 12.75
N GLY A 119 2.29 2.00 13.30
CA GLY A 119 2.62 2.92 14.39
C GLY A 119 2.34 4.39 14.09
N TYR A 120 1.77 4.71 12.95
CA TYR A 120 1.33 6.06 12.61
C TYR A 120 -0.03 6.35 13.22
N ASP A 121 -0.10 7.26 14.18
CA ASP A 121 -1.35 7.61 14.87
C ASP A 121 -2.23 8.54 14.02
N ILE A 122 -2.82 7.95 12.98
CA ILE A 122 -3.73 8.64 12.06
C ILE A 122 -5.01 9.14 12.75
N VAL A 123 -5.28 8.71 13.97
CA VAL A 123 -6.46 9.12 14.76
C VAL A 123 -6.19 10.43 15.49
N ASN A 124 -5.08 10.50 16.25
CA ASN A 124 -4.79 11.65 17.10
C ASN A 124 -3.80 12.63 16.47
N GLU A 125 -2.91 12.16 15.56
CA GLU A 125 -1.88 12.96 14.89
C GLU A 125 -2.10 13.05 13.37
N TYR A 126 -3.36 13.08 12.92
CA TYR A 126 -3.78 12.99 11.53
C TYR A 126 -2.93 13.85 10.57
N ASP A 127 -2.88 15.17 10.78
CA ASP A 127 -2.15 16.07 9.86
C ASP A 127 -0.65 15.77 9.85
N LYS A 128 -0.06 15.55 11.01
CA LYS A 128 1.36 15.22 11.15
C LYS A 128 1.72 13.94 10.38
N VAL A 129 0.88 12.90 10.47
CA VAL A 129 1.12 11.65 9.75
C VAL A 129 1.09 11.86 8.24
N PHE A 130 0.12 12.62 7.72
CA PHE A 130 0.05 12.88 6.29
C PHE A 130 1.07 13.91 5.79
N GLU A 131 1.56 14.81 6.64
CA GLU A 131 2.74 15.65 6.37
C GLU A 131 4.01 14.78 6.28
N GLU A 132 4.18 13.81 7.17
CA GLU A 132 5.28 12.86 7.11
C GLU A 132 5.21 11.98 5.86
N PHE A 133 4.02 11.53 5.47
CA PHE A 133 3.82 10.81 4.21
C PHE A 133 4.22 11.67 3.01
N ASP A 134 3.79 12.93 2.96
CA ASP A 134 4.13 13.83 1.85
C ASP A 134 5.63 14.10 1.79
N ALA A 135 6.28 14.30 2.94
CA ALA A 135 7.72 14.52 3.00
C ALA A 135 8.55 13.30 2.57
N ALA A 136 8.10 12.09 2.87
CA ALA A 136 8.82 10.86 2.60
C ALA A 136 8.52 10.25 1.23
N VAL A 137 7.28 10.38 0.75
CA VAL A 137 6.76 9.75 -0.47
C VAL A 137 6.30 10.78 -1.48
N GLY A 138 5.52 11.76 -1.03
CA GLY A 138 4.85 12.77 -1.86
C GLY A 138 3.47 12.30 -2.34
N PHE A 139 2.44 13.14 -2.15
CA PHE A 139 1.09 12.85 -2.65
C PHE A 139 1.02 12.66 -4.16
N GLY A 140 1.99 13.22 -4.91
CA GLY A 140 2.12 12.99 -6.35
C GLY A 140 2.32 11.53 -6.76
N TYR A 141 2.73 10.66 -5.82
CA TYR A 141 2.88 9.21 -6.04
C TYR A 141 1.70 8.39 -5.53
N LEU A 142 0.73 8.97 -4.81
CA LEU A 142 -0.44 8.26 -4.33
C LEU A 142 -1.34 7.87 -5.52
N ARG A 143 -1.63 6.56 -5.65
CA ARG A 143 -2.40 6.00 -6.77
C ARG A 143 -3.62 5.21 -6.30
N GLY A 144 -3.72 4.90 -5.04
CA GLY A 144 -4.83 4.17 -4.45
C GLY A 144 -4.84 4.27 -2.95
N ILE A 145 -5.97 4.00 -2.37
CA ILE A 145 -6.17 3.94 -0.92
C ILE A 145 -6.96 2.67 -0.63
N HIS A 146 -6.44 1.85 0.28
CA HIS A 146 -7.22 0.83 0.94
C HIS A 146 -7.75 1.43 2.25
N LEU A 147 -9.05 1.68 2.29
CA LEU A 147 -9.69 2.36 3.42
C LEU A 147 -10.32 1.32 4.34
N ASN A 148 -9.58 0.90 5.35
CA ASN A 148 -9.94 -0.18 6.25
C ASN A 148 -9.84 0.26 7.71
N ASP A 149 -10.76 -0.19 8.56
CA ASP A 149 -10.61 -0.09 10.02
C ASP A 149 -9.71 -1.22 10.54
N SER A 150 -9.25 -1.13 11.77
CA SER A 150 -8.31 -2.09 12.34
C SER A 150 -8.86 -2.77 13.59
N LYS A 151 -8.79 -4.12 13.64
CA LYS A 151 -9.02 -4.91 14.86
C LYS A 151 -7.87 -4.82 15.86
N LYS A 152 -6.73 -4.27 15.44
CA LYS A 152 -5.50 -4.28 16.25
C LYS A 152 -5.08 -2.87 16.61
N ALA A 153 -4.41 -2.77 17.76
CA ALA A 153 -3.99 -1.49 18.30
C ALA A 153 -2.88 -0.83 17.47
N LEU A 154 -2.74 0.48 17.67
CA LEU A 154 -1.66 1.29 17.15
C LEU A 154 -0.30 0.62 17.42
N GLY A 155 0.54 0.51 16.38
CA GLY A 155 1.88 -0.05 16.48
C GLY A 155 1.96 -1.56 16.76
N SER A 156 0.84 -2.28 16.65
CA SER A 156 0.79 -3.73 16.92
C SER A 156 1.55 -4.57 15.90
N ARG A 157 1.82 -4.03 14.71
CA ARG A 157 2.40 -4.71 13.55
C ARG A 157 1.62 -5.97 13.14
N VAL A 158 0.30 -5.92 13.24
CA VAL A 158 -0.59 -7.03 12.90
C VAL A 158 -1.65 -6.55 11.94
N ASP A 159 -1.63 -7.09 10.74
CA ASP A 159 -2.62 -6.87 9.70
C ASP A 159 -3.90 -7.66 10.01
N ARG A 160 -4.94 -6.96 10.45
CA ARG A 160 -6.29 -7.49 10.67
C ARG A 160 -7.32 -6.38 10.50
N HIS A 161 -7.92 -6.33 9.32
CA HIS A 161 -8.98 -5.38 8.99
C HIS A 161 -10.24 -5.61 9.81
N ASP A 162 -10.97 -4.53 10.03
CA ASP A 162 -12.34 -4.54 10.55
C ASP A 162 -13.26 -3.73 9.63
N SER A 163 -14.56 -3.88 9.84
CA SER A 163 -15.58 -3.07 9.15
C SER A 163 -15.47 -1.61 9.57
N ILE A 164 -15.81 -0.70 8.67
CA ILE A 164 -15.70 0.75 8.86
C ILE A 164 -16.39 1.21 10.15
N GLY A 165 -15.62 1.83 11.04
CA GLY A 165 -16.08 2.35 12.33
C GLY A 165 -16.38 1.28 13.38
N LYS A 166 -15.97 0.03 13.16
CA LYS A 166 -16.11 -1.08 14.13
C LYS A 166 -14.80 -1.44 14.82
N GLY A 167 -13.69 -1.00 14.26
CA GLY A 167 -12.35 -1.22 14.78
C GLY A 167 -11.84 -0.08 15.67
N LEU A 168 -10.52 -0.02 15.83
CA LEU A 168 -9.83 0.89 16.74
C LEU A 168 -9.41 2.22 16.09
N ILE A 169 -9.51 2.35 14.78
CA ILE A 169 -9.35 3.63 14.08
C ILE A 169 -10.59 4.50 14.32
N GLY A 170 -11.77 3.91 14.14
CA GLY A 170 -13.05 4.52 14.53
C GLY A 170 -13.62 5.52 13.53
N MET A 171 -14.91 5.78 13.66
CA MET A 171 -15.73 6.50 12.69
C MET A 171 -15.30 7.95 12.43
N ASP A 172 -14.78 8.64 13.43
CA ASP A 172 -14.41 10.06 13.29
C ASP A 172 -13.22 10.25 12.35
N PHE A 173 -12.28 9.29 12.32
CA PHE A 173 -11.22 9.26 11.33
C PHE A 173 -11.77 9.17 9.90
N PHE A 174 -12.67 8.21 9.64
CA PHE A 174 -13.25 8.03 8.30
C PHE A 174 -14.04 9.24 7.82
N ARG A 175 -14.76 9.90 8.73
CA ARG A 175 -15.47 11.15 8.42
C ARG A 175 -14.49 12.25 8.01
N ARG A 176 -13.42 12.44 8.77
CA ARG A 176 -12.39 13.43 8.46
C ARG A 176 -11.67 13.10 7.14
N PHE A 177 -11.31 11.83 6.96
CA PHE A 177 -10.60 11.35 5.78
C PHE A 177 -11.39 11.59 4.49
N MET A 178 -12.68 11.31 4.49
CA MET A 178 -13.56 11.51 3.32
C MET A 178 -13.82 12.97 2.97
N GLN A 179 -13.46 13.91 3.85
CA GLN A 179 -13.56 15.35 3.65
C GLN A 179 -12.22 16.01 3.31
N ASP A 180 -11.14 15.23 3.27
CA ASP A 180 -9.80 15.74 3.03
C ASP A 180 -9.49 15.81 1.53
N VAL A 181 -9.44 17.02 1.01
CA VAL A 181 -9.19 17.30 -0.42
C VAL A 181 -7.89 16.75 -0.97
N ARG A 182 -6.93 16.38 -0.10
CA ARG A 182 -5.67 15.74 -0.52
C ARG A 182 -5.90 14.40 -1.21
N PHE A 183 -7.03 13.75 -0.94
CA PHE A 183 -7.40 12.43 -1.47
C PHE A 183 -8.42 12.49 -2.61
N ASP A 184 -8.84 13.69 -3.03
CA ASP A 184 -9.79 13.84 -4.12
C ASP A 184 -9.30 13.21 -5.42
N GLY A 185 -10.17 12.43 -6.05
CA GLY A 185 -9.86 11.75 -7.31
C GLY A 185 -8.98 10.51 -7.19
N ILE A 186 -8.51 10.14 -5.97
CA ILE A 186 -7.77 8.90 -5.74
C ILE A 186 -8.77 7.74 -5.57
N PRO A 187 -8.58 6.60 -6.25
CA PRO A 187 -9.41 5.41 -6.06
C PRO A 187 -9.33 4.91 -4.60
N ILE A 188 -10.50 4.69 -4.00
CA ILE A 188 -10.64 4.14 -2.64
C ILE A 188 -11.26 2.75 -2.74
N ILE A 189 -10.63 1.76 -2.13
CA ILE A 189 -11.05 0.36 -2.12
C ILE A 189 -11.22 -0.08 -0.67
N LEU A 190 -12.28 -0.86 -0.39
CA LEU A 190 -12.48 -1.50 0.89
C LEU A 190 -12.03 -2.96 0.80
N GLU A 191 -11.29 -3.41 1.80
CA GLU A 191 -10.93 -4.80 2.02
C GLU A 191 -11.46 -5.29 3.38
N THR A 192 -12.57 -4.71 3.80
CA THR A 192 -13.25 -5.06 5.05
C THR A 192 -13.74 -6.51 5.01
N PRO A 193 -13.74 -7.23 6.16
CA PRO A 193 -13.88 -8.69 6.16
C PRO A 193 -15.29 -9.21 5.87
N ASP A 194 -16.32 -8.38 5.92
CA ASP A 194 -17.73 -8.78 5.71
C ASP A 194 -18.26 -8.19 4.39
N GLU A 195 -18.21 -8.99 3.34
CA GLU A 195 -18.68 -8.61 2.01
C GLU A 195 -20.17 -8.18 1.98
N SER A 196 -20.96 -8.67 2.90
CA SER A 196 -22.39 -8.33 2.98
C SER A 196 -22.62 -6.86 3.41
N LEU A 197 -21.62 -6.23 4.03
CA LEU A 197 -21.66 -4.84 4.50
C LEU A 197 -21.08 -3.84 3.48
N TRP A 198 -20.35 -4.26 2.47
CA TRP A 198 -19.62 -3.36 1.56
C TRP A 198 -20.51 -2.28 0.94
N ALA A 199 -21.72 -2.65 0.50
CA ALA A 199 -22.63 -1.66 -0.09
C ALA A 199 -23.06 -0.57 0.92
N GLU A 200 -23.27 -0.95 2.17
CA GLU A 200 -23.65 -0.03 3.26
C GLU A 200 -22.45 0.83 3.68
N GLU A 201 -21.26 0.24 3.79
CA GLU A 201 -20.02 0.94 4.11
C GLU A 201 -19.67 1.99 3.04
N ILE A 202 -19.77 1.63 1.76
CA ILE A 202 -19.57 2.58 0.65
C ILE A 202 -20.60 3.73 0.71
N LYS A 203 -21.87 3.40 0.95
CA LYS A 203 -22.91 4.42 1.09
C LYS A 203 -22.66 5.35 2.28
N LEU A 204 -22.23 4.79 3.40
CA LEU A 204 -21.86 5.53 4.60
C LEU A 204 -20.69 6.50 4.31
N LEU A 205 -19.59 6.00 3.74
CA LEU A 205 -18.43 6.82 3.41
C LEU A 205 -18.79 7.96 2.44
N ARG A 206 -19.54 7.67 1.40
CA ARG A 206 -20.03 8.69 0.46
C ARG A 206 -20.91 9.76 1.12
N SER A 207 -21.62 9.43 2.20
CA SER A 207 -22.44 10.40 2.93
C SER A 207 -21.61 11.42 3.73
N PHE A 208 -20.31 11.18 3.91
CA PHE A 208 -19.40 12.13 4.58
C PHE A 208 -18.80 13.17 3.63
N VAL A 209 -18.81 12.88 2.33
CA VAL A 209 -18.39 13.88 1.33
C VAL A 209 -19.44 14.96 1.28
N SER A 210 -19.03 16.21 1.50
CA SER A 210 -19.94 17.37 1.42
C SER A 210 -20.55 17.44 0.02
N SER A 211 -21.88 17.48 -0.05
CA SER A 211 -22.56 17.83 -1.30
C SER A 211 -22.40 19.34 -1.48
N ASP A 212 -21.55 19.76 -2.40
CA ASP A 212 -21.58 21.15 -2.90
C ASP A 212 -22.87 21.45 -3.65
#